data_bce60a3e03264e60e0210be718d6a46d
#
_entry.id   bce60a3e03264e60e0210be718d6a46d
#
_cell.length_a   1.000
_cell.length_b   1.000
_cell.length_c   1.000
_cell.angle_alpha   90.00
_cell.angle_beta   90.00
_cell.angle_gamma   90.00
#
_symmetry.space_group_name_H-M   'P 1'
#
loop_
_entity.id
_entity.type
_entity.pdbx_description
1 polymer ?
#
loop_
_entity_poly.entity_id
_entity_poly.type
_entity_poly.pdbx_seq_one_letter_code
_entity_poly.pdbx_strand_id
1 'polypeptide(L)'
;MLKKWLPNWLNGLIVGCVLFTNLIIFGVLVLLLGLVKLLLPIHAVNRLLHSAYRGWCNGNRLGLWLGCPDIKIDVKGDLNSKSWYLLICNHMSWLDITVLSSMHALPAPKFFLKDDLKYVPFIGTGAWAMGMPFMKRVSKAQIAKNPKLKGLDIERTKNSCRNFRNHPTTIINFVEGTRYTPAKHAQQQSPFKHLLKPKAGGIAFALEVLGTQFDAMLNTSLVYSGKSDHVCRNLLKGELDSI
;
A
#
# COMPACT_ATOMS: atom_id res chain seq x y z
N MET A 1 -3.25 23.73 -3.54
CA MET A 1 -3.61 25.04 -4.14
C MET A 1 -5.00 25.51 -3.75
N LEU A 2 -6.00 24.67 -3.76
CA LEU A 2 -7.38 25.04 -3.35
C LEU A 2 -7.46 25.54 -1.90
N LYS A 3 -6.62 25.02 -0.99
CA LYS A 3 -6.54 25.40 0.42
C LYS A 3 -6.26 26.90 0.63
N LYS A 4 -5.72 27.62 -0.37
CA LYS A 4 -5.51 29.07 -0.29
C LYS A 4 -6.79 29.90 -0.54
N TRP A 5 -7.78 29.29 -1.19
CA TRP A 5 -8.97 29.98 -1.70
C TRP A 5 -10.26 29.50 -1.04
N LEU A 6 -10.26 28.31 -0.46
CA LEU A 6 -11.43 27.68 0.11
C LEU A 6 -11.29 27.47 1.62
N PRO A 7 -12.39 27.54 2.37
CA PRO A 7 -12.40 27.10 3.76
C PRO A 7 -11.91 25.64 3.89
N ASN A 8 -11.22 25.33 4.97
CA ASN A 8 -10.61 24.00 5.19
C ASN A 8 -11.62 22.85 5.04
N TRP A 9 -12.83 23.00 5.58
CA TRP A 9 -13.87 21.97 5.50
C TRP A 9 -14.31 21.70 4.06
N LEU A 10 -14.44 22.74 3.22
CA LEU A 10 -14.82 22.59 1.81
C LEU A 10 -13.69 21.95 1.01
N ASN A 11 -12.45 22.34 1.26
CA ASN A 11 -11.28 21.68 0.67
C ASN A 11 -11.24 20.19 1.03
N GLY A 12 -11.42 19.84 2.31
CA GLY A 12 -11.45 18.46 2.77
C GLY A 12 -12.61 17.65 2.14
N LEU A 13 -13.79 18.26 1.98
CA LEU A 13 -14.92 17.63 1.30
C LEU A 13 -14.58 17.32 -0.17
N ILE A 14 -14.03 18.29 -0.90
CA ILE A 14 -13.61 18.09 -2.31
C ILE A 14 -12.58 16.96 -2.41
N VAL A 15 -11.56 16.96 -1.57
CA VAL A 15 -10.54 15.93 -1.53
C VAL A 15 -11.15 14.55 -1.23
N GLY A 16 -12.03 14.50 -0.25
CA GLY A 16 -12.76 13.28 0.09
C GLY A 16 -13.59 12.75 -1.09
N CYS A 17 -14.33 13.62 -1.76
CA CYS A 17 -15.10 13.28 -2.96
C CYS A 17 -14.19 12.78 -4.10
N VAL A 18 -13.08 13.46 -4.35
CA VAL A 18 -12.12 13.05 -5.40
C VAL A 18 -11.55 11.66 -5.10
N LEU A 19 -11.05 11.41 -3.89
CA LEU A 19 -10.48 10.13 -3.50
C LEU A 19 -11.52 9.01 -3.49
N PHE A 20 -12.74 9.29 -3.02
CA PHE A 20 -13.83 8.33 -2.98
C PHE A 20 -14.30 7.96 -4.39
N THR A 21 -14.53 8.95 -5.25
CA THR A 21 -14.92 8.74 -6.66
C THR A 21 -13.83 7.97 -7.40
N ASN A 22 -12.56 8.33 -7.19
CA ASN A 22 -11.41 7.61 -7.75
C ASN A 22 -11.42 6.12 -7.34
N LEU A 23 -11.65 5.85 -6.06
CA LEU A 23 -11.72 4.47 -5.54
C LEU A 23 -12.87 3.69 -6.20
N ILE A 24 -14.05 4.28 -6.33
CA ILE A 24 -15.21 3.62 -6.94
C ILE A 24 -14.96 3.35 -8.42
N ILE A 25 -14.62 4.38 -9.20
CA ILE A 25 -14.45 4.25 -10.66
C ILE A 25 -13.40 3.18 -10.97
N PHE A 26 -12.20 3.33 -10.44
CA PHE A 26 -11.13 2.38 -10.73
C PHE A 26 -11.30 1.04 -10.00
N GLY A 27 -11.93 1.02 -8.84
CA GLY A 27 -12.27 -0.21 -8.13
C GLY A 27 -13.24 -1.07 -8.93
N VAL A 28 -14.30 -0.48 -9.50
CA VAL A 28 -15.24 -1.17 -10.39
C VAL A 28 -14.54 -1.61 -11.68
N LEU A 29 -13.77 -0.73 -12.32
CA LEU A 29 -13.05 -1.06 -13.55
C LEU A 29 -12.06 -2.22 -13.36
N VAL A 30 -11.27 -2.19 -12.28
CA VAL A 30 -10.33 -3.25 -11.94
C VAL A 30 -11.06 -4.56 -11.63
N LEU A 31 -12.21 -4.51 -10.94
CA LEU A 31 -13.04 -5.68 -10.69
C LEU A 31 -13.54 -6.30 -12.00
N LEU A 32 -14.14 -5.49 -12.88
CA LEU A 32 -14.67 -5.97 -14.17
C LEU A 32 -13.56 -6.58 -15.03
N LEU A 33 -12.42 -5.91 -15.15
CA LEU A 33 -11.25 -6.45 -15.87
C LEU A 33 -10.69 -7.70 -15.20
N GLY A 34 -10.73 -7.81 -13.87
CA GLY A 34 -10.35 -8.99 -13.12
C GLY A 34 -11.27 -10.19 -13.43
N LEU A 35 -12.58 -9.97 -13.54
CA LEU A 35 -13.56 -10.98 -13.95
C LEU A 35 -13.35 -11.40 -15.41
N VAL A 36 -13.15 -10.45 -16.32
CA VAL A 36 -12.81 -10.74 -17.72
C VAL A 36 -11.54 -11.58 -17.82
N LYS A 37 -10.53 -11.30 -17.00
CA LYS A 37 -9.28 -12.07 -16.95
C LYS A 37 -9.46 -13.54 -16.58
N LEU A 38 -10.49 -13.89 -15.80
CA LEU A 38 -10.81 -15.29 -15.49
C LEU A 38 -11.26 -16.06 -16.73
N LEU A 39 -11.98 -15.37 -17.63
CA LEU A 39 -12.50 -15.97 -18.86
C LEU A 39 -11.50 -15.88 -20.02
N LEU A 40 -10.78 -14.75 -20.07
CA LEU A 40 -9.84 -14.41 -21.14
C LEU A 40 -8.48 -14.00 -20.55
N PRO A 41 -7.62 -14.96 -20.17
CA PRO A 41 -6.32 -14.68 -19.55
C PRO A 41 -5.26 -14.23 -20.58
N ILE A 42 -5.60 -13.26 -21.42
CA ILE A 42 -4.73 -12.74 -22.49
C ILE A 42 -3.91 -11.51 -22.02
N HIS A 43 -2.78 -11.27 -22.68
CA HIS A 43 -1.89 -10.16 -22.37
C HIS A 43 -2.56 -8.78 -22.47
N ALA A 44 -3.53 -8.61 -23.39
CA ALA A 44 -4.27 -7.35 -23.54
C ALA A 44 -5.07 -7.01 -22.28
N VAL A 45 -5.79 -7.98 -21.70
CA VAL A 45 -6.56 -7.79 -20.45
C VAL A 45 -5.64 -7.44 -19.30
N ASN A 46 -4.49 -8.10 -19.17
CA ASN A 46 -3.50 -7.76 -18.15
C ASN A 46 -2.97 -6.32 -18.30
N ARG A 47 -2.69 -5.87 -19.53
CA ARG A 47 -2.27 -4.48 -19.79
C ARG A 47 -3.33 -3.47 -19.38
N LEU A 48 -4.60 -3.72 -19.73
CA LEU A 48 -5.73 -2.87 -19.35
C LEU A 48 -5.90 -2.81 -17.83
N LEU A 49 -5.78 -3.96 -17.15
CA LEU A 49 -5.85 -4.05 -15.70
C LEU A 49 -4.75 -3.21 -15.02
N HIS A 50 -3.51 -3.32 -15.50
CA HIS A 50 -2.41 -2.50 -15.00
C HIS A 50 -2.59 -1.00 -15.32
N SER A 51 -3.16 -0.65 -16.48
CA SER A 51 -3.47 0.73 -16.83
C SER A 51 -4.57 1.31 -15.94
N ALA A 52 -5.62 0.55 -15.65
CA ALA A 52 -6.67 0.94 -14.71
C ALA A 52 -6.10 1.16 -13.30
N TYR A 53 -5.23 0.26 -12.83
CA TYR A 53 -4.57 0.42 -11.54
C TYR A 53 -3.67 1.67 -11.49
N ARG A 54 -2.93 1.97 -12.55
CA ARG A 54 -2.18 3.23 -12.67
C ARG A 54 -3.10 4.45 -12.67
N GLY A 55 -4.28 4.36 -13.29
CA GLY A 55 -5.31 5.39 -13.23
C GLY A 55 -5.72 5.69 -11.79
N TRP A 56 -5.96 4.65 -10.98
CA TRP A 56 -6.21 4.79 -9.54
C TRP A 56 -5.06 5.48 -8.80
N CYS A 57 -3.82 5.10 -9.08
CA CYS A 57 -2.64 5.75 -8.50
C CYS A 57 -2.58 7.26 -8.87
N ASN A 58 -2.88 7.61 -10.12
CA ASN A 58 -2.91 9.00 -10.57
C ASN A 58 -4.03 9.81 -9.91
N GLY A 59 -5.21 9.21 -9.74
CA GLY A 59 -6.31 9.84 -9.02
C GLY A 59 -5.97 10.07 -7.53
N ASN A 60 -5.26 9.15 -6.89
CA ASN A 60 -4.74 9.33 -5.54
C ASN A 60 -3.77 10.53 -5.48
N ARG A 61 -2.87 10.65 -6.47
CA ARG A 61 -1.97 11.81 -6.56
C ARG A 61 -2.74 13.12 -6.70
N LEU A 62 -3.76 13.16 -7.54
CA LEU A 62 -4.61 14.34 -7.70
C LEU A 62 -5.28 14.71 -6.37
N GLY A 63 -5.89 13.75 -5.67
CA GLY A 63 -6.52 13.99 -4.38
C GLY A 63 -5.55 14.53 -3.33
N LEU A 64 -4.35 13.94 -3.24
CA LEU A 64 -3.31 14.42 -2.33
C LEU A 64 -2.83 15.82 -2.70
N TRP A 65 -2.58 16.10 -3.98
CA TRP A 65 -2.16 17.42 -4.44
C TRP A 65 -3.19 18.51 -4.15
N LEU A 66 -4.49 18.18 -4.21
CA LEU A 66 -5.55 19.10 -3.83
C LEU A 66 -5.62 19.33 -2.31
N GLY A 67 -5.38 18.29 -1.51
CA GLY A 67 -5.58 18.29 -0.06
C GLY A 67 -4.37 18.67 0.77
N CYS A 68 -3.17 18.41 0.27
CA CYS A 68 -1.91 18.70 0.95
C CYS A 68 -1.07 19.68 0.14
N PRO A 69 -0.83 20.90 0.65
CA PRO A 69 -0.13 21.93 -0.11
C PRO A 69 1.37 21.67 -0.22
N ASP A 70 1.95 20.94 0.70
CA ASP A 70 3.40 20.72 0.79
C ASP A 70 3.70 19.22 0.87
N ILE A 71 3.90 18.61 -0.31
CA ILE A 71 4.36 17.22 -0.43
C ILE A 71 5.81 17.27 -0.85
N LYS A 72 6.71 16.87 0.04
CA LYS A 72 8.16 16.81 -0.19
C LYS A 72 8.61 15.37 -0.34
N ILE A 73 9.27 15.08 -1.45
CA ILE A 73 9.84 13.77 -1.71
C ILE A 73 11.35 13.95 -1.83
N ASP A 74 12.08 13.50 -0.83
CA ASP A 74 13.55 13.46 -0.85
C ASP A 74 13.99 12.03 -1.23
N VAL A 75 14.71 11.90 -2.33
CA VAL A 75 15.19 10.61 -2.86
C VAL A 75 16.71 10.61 -2.89
N LYS A 76 17.31 9.62 -2.25
CA LYS A 76 18.74 9.34 -2.35
C LYS A 76 18.97 8.09 -3.19
N GLY A 77 19.68 8.24 -4.30
CA GLY A 77 19.91 7.20 -5.29
C GLY A 77 18.96 7.27 -6.48
N ASP A 78 19.22 6.42 -7.47
CA ASP A 78 18.50 6.42 -8.73
C ASP A 78 17.32 5.46 -8.69
N LEU A 79 16.14 5.95 -9.01
CA LEU A 79 14.93 5.14 -9.13
C LEU A 79 14.61 4.88 -10.60
N ASN A 80 14.22 3.64 -10.90
CA ASN A 80 13.83 3.23 -12.24
C ASN A 80 12.44 2.57 -12.23
N SER A 81 11.52 3.11 -13.02
CA SER A 81 10.16 2.56 -13.14
C SER A 81 10.09 1.17 -13.79
N LYS A 82 11.20 0.64 -14.29
CA LYS A 82 11.32 -0.70 -14.87
C LYS A 82 11.98 -1.71 -13.94
N SER A 83 12.32 -1.32 -12.72
CA SER A 83 12.96 -2.16 -11.71
C SER A 83 11.97 -2.79 -10.74
N TRP A 84 12.45 -3.77 -9.97
CA TRP A 84 11.71 -4.39 -8.86
C TRP A 84 12.28 -3.92 -7.54
N TYR A 85 11.42 -3.40 -6.68
CA TYR A 85 11.85 -2.86 -5.38
C TYR A 85 11.13 -3.55 -4.22
N LEU A 86 11.88 -3.81 -3.14
CA LEU A 86 11.32 -4.02 -1.82
C LEU A 86 11.37 -2.69 -1.06
N LEU A 87 10.22 -2.05 -0.86
CA LEU A 87 10.13 -0.81 -0.11
C LEU A 87 9.72 -1.13 1.32
N ILE A 88 10.57 -0.77 2.28
CA ILE A 88 10.28 -0.84 3.70
C ILE A 88 9.90 0.56 4.21
N CYS A 89 8.85 0.62 5.04
CA CYS A 89 8.30 1.89 5.49
C CYS A 89 7.71 1.77 6.90
N ASN A 90 7.69 2.89 7.64
CA ASN A 90 6.87 3.04 8.84
C ASN A 90 5.38 3.06 8.46
N HIS A 91 4.49 2.86 9.44
CA HIS A 91 3.05 2.80 9.20
C HIS A 91 2.28 3.69 10.17
N MET A 92 1.83 4.82 9.69
CA MET A 92 1.12 5.83 10.49
C MET A 92 -0.40 5.77 10.27
N SER A 93 -0.84 5.58 9.03
CA SER A 93 -2.24 5.78 8.64
C SER A 93 -2.66 4.91 7.46
N TRP A 94 -3.95 4.81 7.18
CA TRP A 94 -4.46 4.32 5.90
C TRP A 94 -4.01 5.18 4.72
N LEU A 95 -3.73 6.46 4.98
CA LEU A 95 -3.25 7.40 3.97
C LEU A 95 -1.88 6.99 3.39
N ASP A 96 -1.08 6.23 4.13
CA ASP A 96 0.23 5.74 3.68
C ASP A 96 0.12 4.98 2.35
N ILE A 97 -0.96 4.19 2.17
CA ILE A 97 -1.23 3.46 0.93
C ILE A 97 -1.47 4.43 -0.22
N THR A 98 -2.25 5.48 0.02
CA THR A 98 -2.56 6.52 -0.97
C THR A 98 -1.30 7.29 -1.34
N VAL A 99 -0.48 7.68 -0.36
CA VAL A 99 0.78 8.41 -0.58
C VAL A 99 1.76 7.56 -1.39
N LEU A 100 2.03 6.35 -0.93
CA LEU A 100 2.99 5.46 -1.61
C LEU A 100 2.52 5.05 -3.01
N SER A 101 1.20 4.92 -3.23
CA SER A 101 0.66 4.65 -4.56
C SER A 101 0.75 5.85 -5.50
N SER A 102 0.86 7.06 -4.98
CA SER A 102 0.98 8.29 -5.77
C SER A 102 2.39 8.57 -6.30
N MET A 103 3.39 7.79 -5.88
CA MET A 103 4.80 7.98 -6.27
C MET A 103 5.05 7.50 -7.71
N HIS A 104 5.23 8.45 -8.65
CA HIS A 104 5.45 8.13 -10.06
C HIS A 104 6.84 7.57 -10.39
N ALA A 105 7.83 7.86 -9.57
CA ALA A 105 9.20 7.39 -9.79
C ALA A 105 9.34 5.87 -9.61
N LEU A 106 8.36 5.24 -8.98
CA LEU A 106 8.36 3.81 -8.69
C LEU A 106 7.38 3.04 -9.60
N PRO A 107 7.66 1.77 -9.89
CA PRO A 107 6.67 0.84 -10.43
C PRO A 107 5.44 0.79 -9.54
N ALA A 108 4.29 0.45 -10.14
CA ALA A 108 3.02 0.38 -9.42
C ALA A 108 3.13 -0.50 -8.15
N PRO A 109 2.78 0.04 -6.97
CA PRO A 109 2.99 -0.63 -5.70
C PRO A 109 2.06 -1.83 -5.55
N LYS A 110 2.58 -2.88 -4.90
CA LYS A 110 1.80 -4.02 -4.45
C LYS A 110 2.05 -4.27 -2.97
N PHE A 111 1.05 -4.82 -2.30
CA PHE A 111 1.08 -5.01 -0.86
C PHE A 111 0.87 -6.48 -0.51
N PHE A 112 1.51 -6.91 0.57
CA PHE A 112 1.08 -8.11 1.27
C PHE A 112 -0.07 -7.74 2.21
N LEU A 113 -1.25 -8.26 1.94
CA LEU A 113 -2.47 -7.90 2.63
C LEU A 113 -2.82 -8.92 3.73
N LYS A 114 -3.45 -8.46 4.80
CA LYS A 114 -4.07 -9.38 5.76
C LYS A 114 -5.22 -10.13 5.08
N ASP A 115 -5.42 -11.39 5.41
CA ASP A 115 -6.49 -12.22 4.84
C ASP A 115 -7.89 -11.59 5.00
N ASP A 116 -8.14 -10.90 6.12
CA ASP A 116 -9.43 -10.24 6.37
C ASP A 116 -9.76 -9.13 5.36
N LEU A 117 -8.74 -8.53 4.72
CA LEU A 117 -8.94 -7.44 3.75
C LEU A 117 -9.56 -7.93 2.44
N LYS A 118 -9.59 -9.22 2.17
CA LYS A 118 -10.27 -9.79 0.99
C LYS A 118 -11.79 -9.54 1.00
N TYR A 119 -12.38 -9.32 2.18
CA TYR A 119 -13.79 -9.03 2.34
C TYR A 119 -14.14 -7.54 2.27
N VAL A 120 -13.14 -6.66 2.21
CA VAL A 120 -13.37 -5.21 2.10
C VAL A 120 -13.65 -4.85 0.65
N PRO A 121 -14.83 -4.29 0.32
CA PRO A 121 -15.18 -3.90 -1.04
C PRO A 121 -14.11 -3.00 -1.67
N PHE A 122 -13.89 -3.16 -2.97
CA PHE A 122 -12.89 -2.49 -3.81
C PHE A 122 -11.44 -2.77 -3.42
N ILE A 123 -11.08 -2.83 -2.11
CA ILE A 123 -9.72 -3.16 -1.67
C ILE A 123 -9.44 -4.64 -1.91
N GLY A 124 -10.31 -5.52 -1.41
CA GLY A 124 -10.16 -6.96 -1.58
C GLY A 124 -10.24 -7.41 -3.03
N THR A 125 -11.24 -6.93 -3.75
CA THR A 125 -11.44 -7.26 -5.18
C THR A 125 -10.33 -6.69 -6.07
N GLY A 126 -9.88 -5.46 -5.80
CA GLY A 126 -8.75 -4.84 -6.50
C GLY A 126 -7.44 -5.58 -6.26
N ALA A 127 -7.15 -5.92 -5.01
CA ALA A 127 -5.96 -6.68 -4.66
C ALA A 127 -5.96 -8.08 -5.29
N TRP A 128 -7.12 -8.76 -5.28
CA TRP A 128 -7.29 -10.05 -5.95
C TRP A 128 -7.04 -9.93 -7.46
N ALA A 129 -7.65 -8.98 -8.14
CA ALA A 129 -7.50 -8.80 -9.58
C ALA A 129 -6.04 -8.49 -9.97
N MET A 130 -5.33 -7.72 -9.14
CA MET A 130 -3.91 -7.39 -9.31
C MET A 130 -2.97 -8.52 -8.89
N GLY A 131 -3.49 -9.63 -8.36
CA GLY A 131 -2.71 -10.77 -7.89
C GLY A 131 -1.90 -10.48 -6.61
N MET A 132 -2.36 -9.53 -5.78
CA MET A 132 -1.73 -9.28 -4.50
C MET A 132 -2.06 -10.41 -3.51
N PRO A 133 -1.06 -10.93 -2.76
CA PRO A 133 -1.29 -12.06 -1.87
C PRO A 133 -2.01 -11.64 -0.59
N PHE A 134 -3.00 -12.41 -0.21
CA PHE A 134 -3.64 -12.33 1.11
C PHE A 134 -2.95 -13.27 2.07
N MET A 135 -2.37 -12.69 3.12
CA MET A 135 -1.54 -13.39 4.10
C MET A 135 -2.40 -13.96 5.22
N LYS A 136 -2.61 -15.25 5.22
CA LYS A 136 -3.20 -15.96 6.36
C LYS A 136 -2.07 -16.43 7.27
N ARG A 137 -1.77 -15.66 8.31
CA ARG A 137 -0.72 -16.03 9.27
C ARG A 137 -1.19 -17.23 10.11
N VAL A 138 -0.47 -18.32 10.03
CA VAL A 138 -0.66 -19.47 10.93
C VAL A 138 0.02 -19.14 12.26
N SER A 139 -0.74 -19.19 13.36
CA SER A 139 -0.19 -18.94 14.69
C SER A 139 0.71 -20.10 15.16
N LYS A 140 1.66 -19.80 16.05
CA LYS A 140 2.50 -20.85 16.67
C LYS A 140 1.67 -21.95 17.33
N ALA A 141 0.53 -21.59 17.95
CA ALA A 141 -0.39 -22.56 18.57
C ALA A 141 -1.06 -23.46 17.52
N GLN A 142 -1.41 -22.94 16.33
CA GLN A 142 -1.95 -23.75 15.24
C GLN A 142 -0.89 -24.69 14.65
N ILE A 143 0.36 -24.24 14.52
CA ILE A 143 1.48 -25.08 14.06
C ILE A 143 1.76 -26.19 15.08
N ALA A 144 1.71 -25.88 16.39
CA ALA A 144 1.87 -26.88 17.45
C ALA A 144 0.79 -27.97 17.40
N LYS A 145 -0.46 -27.60 17.08
CA LYS A 145 -1.56 -28.56 16.91
C LYS A 145 -1.49 -29.33 15.59
N ASN A 146 -0.97 -28.72 14.53
CA ASN A 146 -0.84 -29.35 13.22
C ASN A 146 0.47 -28.91 12.54
N PRO A 147 1.55 -29.67 12.70
CA PRO A 147 2.86 -29.36 12.11
C PRO A 147 2.87 -29.23 10.58
N LYS A 148 1.93 -29.83 9.88
CA LYS A 148 1.76 -29.73 8.41
C LYS A 148 1.44 -28.31 7.94
N LEU A 149 1.00 -27.44 8.86
CA LEU A 149 0.72 -26.03 8.54
C LEU A 149 2.00 -25.16 8.45
N LYS A 150 3.14 -25.68 8.91
CA LYS A 150 4.42 -24.97 8.85
C LYS A 150 4.84 -24.81 7.38
N GLY A 151 5.01 -23.56 6.94
CA GLY A 151 5.47 -23.23 5.59
C GLY A 151 4.38 -23.18 4.50
N LEU A 152 3.15 -23.61 4.79
CA LEU A 152 2.05 -23.53 3.81
C LEU A 152 1.69 -22.10 3.40
N ASP A 153 1.87 -21.13 4.30
CA ASP A 153 1.68 -19.72 4.04
C ASP A 153 2.74 -19.19 3.06
N ILE A 154 3.99 -19.64 3.18
CA ILE A 154 5.10 -19.30 2.28
C ILE A 154 4.81 -19.84 0.88
N GLU A 155 4.47 -21.12 0.77
CA GLU A 155 4.21 -21.76 -0.51
C GLU A 155 3.02 -21.13 -1.25
N ARG A 156 1.92 -20.88 -0.55
CA ARG A 156 0.74 -20.19 -1.10
C ARG A 156 1.10 -18.80 -1.60
N THR A 157 1.93 -18.07 -0.86
CA THR A 157 2.33 -16.73 -1.27
C THR A 157 3.30 -16.76 -2.44
N LYS A 158 4.25 -17.70 -2.47
CA LYS A 158 5.10 -17.93 -3.66
C LYS A 158 4.27 -18.13 -4.91
N ASN A 159 3.22 -18.96 -4.82
CA ASN A 159 2.31 -19.20 -5.93
C ASN A 159 1.53 -17.93 -6.35
N SER A 160 1.03 -17.17 -5.38
CA SER A 160 0.32 -15.91 -5.66
C SER A 160 1.23 -14.84 -6.27
N CYS A 161 2.51 -14.82 -5.89
CA CYS A 161 3.49 -13.85 -6.39
C CYS A 161 4.13 -14.22 -7.73
N ARG A 162 3.84 -15.39 -8.32
CA ARG A 162 4.42 -15.79 -9.62
C ARG A 162 4.26 -14.73 -10.70
N ASN A 163 3.13 -14.05 -10.73
CA ASN A 163 2.84 -13.01 -11.71
C ASN A 163 3.60 -11.68 -11.47
N PHE A 164 4.22 -11.50 -10.30
CA PHE A 164 5.05 -10.31 -10.03
C PHE A 164 6.32 -10.31 -10.87
N ARG A 165 6.74 -11.47 -11.34
CA ARG A 165 7.91 -11.63 -12.23
C ARG A 165 7.71 -11.00 -13.59
N ASN A 166 6.49 -10.87 -14.04
CA ASN A 166 6.19 -10.45 -15.40
C ASN A 166 6.13 -8.93 -15.58
N HIS A 167 6.08 -8.17 -14.47
CA HIS A 167 5.94 -6.72 -14.52
C HIS A 167 6.73 -6.07 -13.39
N PRO A 168 7.52 -5.01 -13.67
CA PRO A 168 8.19 -4.21 -12.66
C PRO A 168 7.22 -3.84 -11.54
N THR A 169 7.64 -4.03 -10.31
CA THR A 169 6.74 -3.91 -9.16
C THR A 169 7.50 -3.43 -7.93
N THR A 170 6.91 -2.52 -7.18
CA THR A 170 7.37 -2.15 -5.84
C THR A 170 6.56 -2.92 -4.80
N ILE A 171 7.19 -3.83 -4.08
CA ILE A 171 6.53 -4.51 -2.95
C ILE A 171 6.71 -3.66 -1.71
N ILE A 172 5.60 -3.24 -1.11
CA ILE A 172 5.61 -2.41 0.10
C ILE A 172 5.41 -3.29 1.33
N ASN A 173 6.33 -3.14 2.27
CA ASN A 173 6.31 -3.78 3.58
C ASN A 173 6.35 -2.74 4.69
N PHE A 174 5.27 -2.63 5.45
CA PHE A 174 5.24 -1.84 6.67
C PHE A 174 5.93 -2.64 7.79
N VAL A 175 7.19 -2.28 8.08
CA VAL A 175 8.07 -3.06 8.99
C VAL A 175 7.56 -3.16 10.42
N GLU A 176 6.73 -2.23 10.86
CA GLU A 176 6.10 -2.24 12.18
C GLU A 176 4.99 -3.31 12.30
N GLY A 177 4.47 -3.77 11.16
CA GLY A 177 3.41 -4.79 11.06
C GLY A 177 2.05 -4.35 11.59
N THR A 178 1.92 -3.10 12.03
CA THR A 178 0.68 -2.43 12.45
C THR A 178 0.86 -0.93 12.43
N ARG A 179 -0.23 -0.17 12.35
CA ARG A 179 -0.18 1.30 12.41
C ARG A 179 0.26 1.76 13.79
N TYR A 180 1.09 2.81 13.80
CA TYR A 180 1.52 3.48 15.00
C TYR A 180 0.33 4.01 15.79
N THR A 181 0.39 3.85 17.10
CA THR A 181 -0.42 4.58 18.08
C THR A 181 0.41 4.76 19.35
N PRO A 182 0.22 5.87 20.11
CA PRO A 182 0.93 6.06 21.39
C PRO A 182 0.77 4.87 22.35
N ALA A 183 -0.44 4.30 22.43
CA ALA A 183 -0.71 3.13 23.28
C ALA A 183 0.13 1.91 22.89
N LYS A 184 0.24 1.60 21.59
CA LYS A 184 1.09 0.50 21.10
C LYS A 184 2.56 0.77 21.31
N HIS A 185 2.99 2.03 21.14
CA HIS A 185 4.36 2.43 21.37
C HIS A 185 4.75 2.18 22.84
N ALA A 186 3.93 2.62 23.79
CA ALA A 186 4.13 2.39 25.21
C ALA A 186 4.09 0.87 25.55
N GLN A 187 3.11 0.13 25.03
CA GLN A 187 2.98 -1.31 25.24
C GLN A 187 4.21 -2.08 24.74
N GLN A 188 4.80 -1.67 23.62
CA GLN A 188 5.99 -2.32 23.06
C GLN A 188 7.29 -1.83 23.68
N GLN A 189 7.25 -0.80 24.53
CA GLN A 189 8.45 -0.13 25.04
C GLN A 189 9.46 0.13 23.91
N SER A 190 8.99 0.78 22.84
CA SER A 190 9.82 1.01 21.67
C SER A 190 11.02 1.92 22.01
N PRO A 191 12.25 1.57 21.61
CA PRO A 191 13.42 2.42 21.81
C PRO A 191 13.42 3.64 20.87
N PHE A 192 12.56 3.67 19.87
CA PHE A 192 12.46 4.74 18.89
C PHE A 192 11.41 5.76 19.33
N LYS A 193 11.70 7.03 19.20
CA LYS A 193 10.80 8.12 19.65
C LYS A 193 9.45 8.11 18.91
N HIS A 194 9.43 7.83 17.62
CA HIS A 194 8.26 7.97 16.74
C HIS A 194 7.89 6.72 15.95
N LEU A 195 8.51 5.57 16.27
CA LEU A 195 8.31 4.33 15.55
C LEU A 195 7.99 3.19 16.52
N LEU A 196 7.21 2.22 16.08
CA LEU A 196 7.09 0.94 16.77
C LEU A 196 8.33 0.08 16.52
N LYS A 197 8.52 -0.96 17.33
CA LYS A 197 9.60 -1.94 17.10
C LYS A 197 9.40 -2.61 15.73
N PRO A 198 10.41 -2.60 14.84
CA PRO A 198 10.32 -3.27 13.55
C PRO A 198 10.27 -4.79 13.73
N LYS A 199 9.58 -5.45 12.81
CA LYS A 199 9.43 -6.91 12.76
C LYS A 199 10.08 -7.45 11.50
N ALA A 200 11.14 -8.23 11.66
CA ALA A 200 11.89 -8.82 10.54
C ALA A 200 11.07 -9.82 9.70
N GLY A 201 10.02 -10.44 10.27
CA GLY A 201 9.30 -11.52 9.61
C GLY A 201 8.68 -11.17 8.27
N GLY A 202 8.19 -9.92 8.08
CA GLY A 202 7.64 -9.46 6.80
C GLY A 202 8.71 -9.30 5.72
N ILE A 203 9.86 -8.74 6.11
CA ILE A 203 11.02 -8.57 5.20
C ILE A 203 11.59 -9.94 4.83
N ALA A 204 11.87 -10.80 5.82
CA ALA A 204 12.38 -12.14 5.58
C ALA A 204 11.47 -12.93 4.64
N PHE A 205 10.15 -12.84 4.85
CA PHE A 205 9.17 -13.47 3.99
C PHE A 205 9.21 -12.92 2.55
N ALA A 206 9.28 -11.59 2.37
CA ALA A 206 9.37 -10.98 1.04
C ALA A 206 10.64 -11.40 0.30
N LEU A 207 11.78 -11.44 1.01
CA LEU A 207 13.06 -11.88 0.46
C LEU A 207 13.06 -13.39 0.13
N GLU A 208 12.44 -14.23 0.95
CA GLU A 208 12.31 -15.66 0.66
C GLU A 208 11.45 -15.93 -0.58
N VAL A 209 10.39 -15.16 -0.76
CA VAL A 209 9.44 -15.36 -1.87
C VAL A 209 9.96 -14.76 -3.18
N LEU A 210 10.57 -13.58 -3.13
CA LEU A 210 10.90 -12.75 -4.29
C LEU A 210 12.33 -12.20 -4.30
N GLY A 211 13.20 -12.59 -3.35
CA GLY A 211 14.50 -11.96 -3.13
C GLY A 211 15.37 -11.86 -4.37
N THR A 212 15.38 -12.91 -5.19
CA THR A 212 16.14 -12.95 -6.45
C THR A 212 15.62 -12.00 -7.54
N GLN A 213 14.49 -11.32 -7.29
CA GLN A 213 13.88 -10.41 -8.25
C GLN A 213 14.08 -8.95 -7.91
N PHE A 214 14.40 -8.63 -6.65
CA PHE A 214 14.58 -7.25 -6.26
C PHE A 214 15.92 -6.72 -6.73
N ASP A 215 15.88 -5.61 -7.46
CA ASP A 215 17.08 -4.84 -7.85
C ASP A 215 17.62 -4.06 -6.65
N ALA A 216 16.72 -3.56 -5.78
CA ALA A 216 17.12 -2.84 -4.58
C ALA A 216 16.05 -2.89 -3.48
N MET A 217 16.49 -2.63 -2.25
CA MET A 217 15.62 -2.34 -1.11
C MET A 217 15.62 -0.84 -0.83
N LEU A 218 14.42 -0.26 -0.79
CA LEU A 218 14.22 1.16 -0.51
C LEU A 218 13.80 1.34 0.95
N ASN A 219 14.57 2.11 1.70
CA ASN A 219 14.22 2.48 3.08
C ASN A 219 13.50 3.84 3.04
N THR A 220 12.22 3.84 3.35
CA THR A 220 11.35 5.00 3.23
C THR A 220 10.77 5.37 4.58
N SER A 221 10.72 6.66 4.88
CA SER A 221 10.04 7.21 6.04
C SER A 221 8.93 8.15 5.60
N LEU A 222 7.72 7.92 6.09
CA LEU A 222 6.59 8.83 5.92
C LEU A 222 6.44 9.69 7.18
N VAL A 223 6.40 11.00 6.97
CA VAL A 223 6.22 11.99 8.03
C VAL A 223 5.04 12.87 7.65
N TYR A 224 4.14 13.09 8.58
CA TYR A 224 2.95 13.91 8.39
C TYR A 224 2.96 15.08 9.38
N SER A 225 2.62 16.28 8.88
CA SER A 225 2.35 17.43 9.72
C SER A 225 0.91 17.87 9.56
N GLY A 226 0.25 18.17 10.68
CA GLY A 226 -1.14 18.56 10.69
C GLY A 226 -1.63 18.86 12.09
N LYS A 227 -2.88 19.27 12.22
CA LYS A 227 -3.46 19.80 13.47
C LYS A 227 -3.66 18.73 14.56
N SER A 228 -3.73 17.47 14.19
CA SER A 228 -3.89 16.34 15.12
C SER A 228 -3.10 15.11 14.69
N ASP A 229 -2.95 14.13 15.57
CA ASP A 229 -2.28 12.85 15.27
C ASP A 229 -3.10 11.94 14.31
N HIS A 230 -4.32 12.34 13.96
CA HIS A 230 -5.21 11.60 13.07
C HIS A 230 -5.05 12.03 11.61
N VAL A 231 -4.05 11.51 10.92
CA VAL A 231 -3.63 11.89 9.55
C VAL A 231 -4.79 11.92 8.54
N CYS A 232 -5.60 10.87 8.45
CA CYS A 232 -6.75 10.85 7.54
C CYS A 232 -7.79 11.92 7.87
N ARG A 233 -8.03 12.15 9.16
CA ARG A 233 -8.94 13.20 9.61
C ARG A 233 -8.43 14.59 9.23
N ASN A 234 -7.13 14.84 9.39
CA ASN A 234 -6.50 16.10 9.00
C ASN A 234 -6.67 16.35 7.49
N LEU A 235 -6.47 15.32 6.65
CA LEU A 235 -6.70 15.44 5.20
C LEU A 235 -8.16 15.82 4.89
N LEU A 236 -9.13 15.09 5.46
CA LEU A 236 -10.55 15.32 5.22
C LEU A 236 -11.11 16.61 5.85
N LYS A 237 -10.40 17.20 6.79
CA LYS A 237 -10.72 18.52 7.36
C LYS A 237 -9.93 19.66 6.72
N GLY A 238 -9.05 19.36 5.75
CA GLY A 238 -8.14 20.35 5.18
C GLY A 238 -7.10 20.88 6.18
N GLU A 239 -6.78 20.08 7.20
CA GLU A 239 -5.86 20.40 8.30
C GLU A 239 -4.52 19.66 8.18
N LEU A 240 -4.30 18.92 7.08
CA LEU A 240 -3.01 18.33 6.75
C LEU A 240 -2.12 19.41 6.11
N ASP A 241 -0.95 19.64 6.67
CA ASP A 241 -0.06 20.72 6.25
C ASP A 241 1.04 20.22 5.31
N SER A 242 1.67 19.09 5.65
CA SER A 242 2.73 18.50 4.81
C SER A 242 2.78 16.98 4.91
N ILE A 243 3.38 16.37 3.90
CA ILE A 243 3.76 14.96 3.85
C ILE A 243 5.23 14.88 3.47
#